data_576a6c58cfde854fa4da39fd656fc6ac
#
_entry.id   576a6c58cfde854fa4da39fd656fc6ac
#
_cell.length_a   1.000
_cell.length_b   1.000
_cell.length_c   1.000
_cell.angle_alpha   90.00
_cell.angle_beta   90.00
_cell.angle_gamma   90.00
#
_symmetry.space_group_name_H-M   'P 1'
#
loop_
_entity.id
_entity.type
_entity.pdbx_description
1 polymer ?
#
loop_
_entity_poly.entity_id
_entity_poly.type
_entity_poly.pdbx_seq_one_letter_code
_entity_poly.pdbx_strand_id
1 'polypeptide(L)'
;MRTFYRIALFLALAAAAFAQAQPAEDNPMSTWLRDAYTRNRATILRTAEKMPEDSYDMRPGAQPEVRTFGQQVGHVANYNFLWCSQAKGEKNPNTANLEKLGTKAEFIKALNDAFAYCDGVYQGLTDRSGSEVIDITQESGRQTRNLRMGLLTLNYAHNNEIYGSMVVYLRIKNLVPPASEPRPQQKK
;
A
#
# COMPACT_ATOMS: atom_id res chain seq x y z
N MET A 1 25.36 -1.03 62.26
CA MET A 1 25.68 -0.89 60.81
C MET A 1 25.24 -2.04 59.91
N ARG A 2 25.15 -3.31 60.37
CA ARG A 2 24.79 -4.46 59.52
C ARG A 2 23.27 -4.52 59.14
N THR A 3 22.37 -3.93 59.94
CA THR A 3 20.92 -3.97 59.71
C THR A 3 20.44 -3.03 58.62
N PHE A 4 21.12 -1.89 58.43
CA PHE A 4 20.76 -0.91 57.38
C PHE A 4 21.10 -1.38 55.98
N TYR A 5 22.14 -2.20 55.79
CA TYR A 5 22.52 -2.75 54.50
C TYR A 5 21.54 -3.81 53.96
N ARG A 6 20.85 -4.52 54.84
CA ARG A 6 19.86 -5.55 54.46
C ARG A 6 18.57 -4.94 53.97
N ILE A 7 18.13 -3.80 54.51
CA ILE A 7 16.92 -3.10 54.07
C ILE A 7 17.15 -2.41 52.74
N ALA A 8 18.33 -1.84 52.50
CA ALA A 8 18.63 -1.20 51.19
C ALA A 8 18.71 -2.21 50.04
N LEU A 9 19.15 -3.46 50.31
CA LEU A 9 19.25 -4.50 49.30
C LEU A 9 17.84 -5.04 48.88
N PHE A 10 16.89 -5.09 49.82
CA PHE A 10 15.51 -5.51 49.51
C PHE A 10 14.73 -4.43 48.75
N LEU A 11 14.98 -3.17 48.98
CA LEU A 11 14.36 -2.06 48.19
C LEU A 11 14.90 -2.00 46.77
N ALA A 12 16.18 -2.32 46.53
CA ALA A 12 16.76 -2.36 45.19
C ALA A 12 16.25 -3.55 44.35
N LEU A 13 15.93 -4.69 44.94
CA LEU A 13 15.32 -5.83 44.22
C LEU A 13 13.83 -5.58 43.90
N ALA A 14 13.09 -4.83 44.72
CA ALA A 14 11.71 -4.50 44.43
C ALA A 14 11.56 -3.52 43.24
N ALA A 15 12.52 -2.63 43.01
CA ALA A 15 12.51 -1.72 41.86
C ALA A 15 12.80 -2.42 40.51
N ALA A 16 13.52 -3.55 40.53
CA ALA A 16 13.80 -4.31 39.30
C ALA A 16 12.62 -5.17 38.81
N ALA A 17 11.64 -5.45 39.68
CA ALA A 17 10.47 -6.28 39.33
C ALA A 17 9.38 -5.53 38.53
N PHE A 18 9.45 -4.21 38.40
CA PHE A 18 8.48 -3.39 37.66
C PHE A 18 8.89 -3.07 36.22
N ALA A 19 9.99 -3.62 35.73
CA ALA A 19 10.23 -3.65 34.29
C ALA A 19 9.37 -4.77 33.65
N GLN A 20 8.06 -4.69 33.86
CA GLN A 20 7.12 -5.54 33.13
C GLN A 20 7.24 -5.16 31.66
N ALA A 21 7.56 -6.13 30.81
CA ALA A 21 7.47 -5.96 29.37
C ALA A 21 6.09 -5.37 29.06
N GLN A 22 6.09 -4.18 28.47
CA GLN A 22 4.81 -3.61 27.99
C GLN A 22 4.16 -4.68 27.10
N PRO A 23 2.85 -4.94 27.23
CA PRO A 23 2.16 -5.83 26.32
C PRO A 23 2.46 -5.40 24.90
N ALA A 24 2.74 -6.34 24.03
CA ALA A 24 2.92 -6.04 22.62
C ALA A 24 1.73 -5.19 22.16
N GLU A 25 1.99 -4.01 21.58
CA GLU A 25 0.95 -3.09 21.15
C GLU A 25 0.04 -3.84 20.18
N ASP A 26 -1.25 -3.99 20.51
CA ASP A 26 -2.21 -4.58 19.61
C ASP A 26 -2.48 -3.58 18.48
N ASN A 27 -2.27 -4.00 17.22
CA ASN A 27 -2.35 -3.18 16.02
C ASN A 27 -3.43 -3.71 15.05
N PRO A 28 -4.71 -3.87 15.47
CA PRO A 28 -5.72 -4.51 14.66
C PRO A 28 -6.03 -3.75 13.36
N MET A 29 -6.05 -2.42 13.38
CA MET A 29 -6.39 -1.60 12.22
C MET A 29 -5.28 -1.63 11.17
N SER A 30 -4.04 -1.40 11.57
CA SER A 30 -2.89 -1.44 10.66
C SER A 30 -2.61 -2.84 10.13
N THR A 31 -2.83 -3.87 10.94
CA THR A 31 -2.73 -5.27 10.52
C THR A 31 -3.77 -5.58 9.43
N TRP A 32 -5.03 -5.23 9.67
CA TRP A 32 -6.09 -5.41 8.68
C TRP A 32 -5.78 -4.69 7.38
N LEU A 33 -5.36 -3.42 7.45
CA LEU A 33 -5.08 -2.60 6.27
C LEU A 33 -3.88 -3.15 5.47
N ARG A 34 -2.83 -3.58 6.14
CA ARG A 34 -1.67 -4.24 5.53
C ARG A 34 -2.06 -5.52 4.79
N ASP A 35 -2.88 -6.36 5.42
CA ASP A 35 -3.36 -7.61 4.81
C ASP A 35 -4.26 -7.33 3.60
N ALA A 36 -5.13 -6.33 3.70
CA ALA A 36 -6.00 -5.90 2.62
C ALA A 36 -5.18 -5.37 1.43
N TYR A 37 -4.20 -4.51 1.69
CA TYR A 37 -3.25 -4.00 0.70
C TYR A 37 -2.47 -5.14 0.04
N THR A 38 -1.94 -6.09 0.81
CA THR A 38 -1.15 -7.22 0.29
C THR A 38 -1.95 -8.05 -0.72
N ARG A 39 -3.21 -8.36 -0.40
CA ARG A 39 -4.11 -9.08 -1.32
C ARG A 39 -4.42 -8.26 -2.57
N ASN A 40 -4.68 -6.97 -2.41
CA ASN A 40 -4.98 -6.06 -3.52
C ASN A 40 -3.78 -5.93 -4.47
N ARG A 41 -2.58 -5.68 -3.93
CA ARG A 41 -1.30 -5.64 -4.64
C ARG A 41 -1.10 -6.89 -5.52
N ALA A 42 -1.21 -8.08 -4.91
CA ALA A 42 -1.05 -9.35 -5.63
C ALA A 42 -2.07 -9.50 -6.77
N THR A 43 -3.30 -9.07 -6.54
CA THR A 43 -4.37 -9.12 -7.55
C THR A 43 -4.09 -8.19 -8.73
N ILE A 44 -3.64 -6.96 -8.47
CA ILE A 44 -3.32 -5.97 -9.51
C ILE A 44 -2.11 -6.42 -10.33
N LEU A 45 -1.03 -6.90 -9.70
CA LEU A 45 0.14 -7.42 -10.41
C LEU A 45 -0.23 -8.56 -11.35
N ARG A 46 -0.98 -9.55 -10.87
CA ARG A 46 -1.47 -10.66 -11.71
C ARG A 46 -2.37 -10.18 -12.84
N THR A 47 -3.13 -9.11 -12.62
CA THR A 47 -3.99 -8.51 -13.65
C THR A 47 -3.16 -7.87 -14.74
N ALA A 48 -2.13 -7.09 -14.39
CA ALA A 48 -1.21 -6.49 -15.32
C ALA A 48 -0.45 -7.56 -16.13
N GLU A 49 0.07 -8.58 -15.47
CA GLU A 49 0.78 -9.70 -16.12
C GLU A 49 -0.12 -10.49 -17.07
N LYS A 50 -1.38 -10.70 -16.70
CA LYS A 50 -2.33 -11.51 -17.46
C LYS A 50 -2.75 -10.89 -18.78
N MET A 51 -2.81 -9.56 -18.88
CA MET A 51 -3.17 -8.87 -20.12
C MET A 51 -2.08 -9.09 -21.18
N PRO A 52 -2.43 -9.54 -22.41
CA PRO A 52 -1.49 -9.62 -23.52
C PRO A 52 -0.87 -8.27 -23.87
N GLU A 53 0.37 -8.27 -24.35
CA GLU A 53 1.09 -7.03 -24.65
C GLU A 53 0.40 -6.19 -25.73
N ASP A 54 -0.09 -6.82 -26.78
CA ASP A 54 -0.85 -6.20 -27.88
C ASP A 54 -2.17 -5.54 -27.44
N SER A 55 -2.54 -5.73 -26.20
CA SER A 55 -3.78 -5.20 -25.63
C SER A 55 -3.53 -4.09 -24.59
N TYR A 56 -2.27 -3.69 -24.40
CA TYR A 56 -1.94 -2.61 -23.46
C TYR A 56 -2.43 -1.24 -23.94
N ASP A 57 -2.56 -1.04 -25.26
CA ASP A 57 -3.09 0.18 -25.87
C ASP A 57 -4.64 0.17 -26.01
N MET A 58 -5.29 -0.93 -25.63
CA MET A 58 -6.73 -1.07 -25.75
C MET A 58 -7.47 -0.11 -24.80
N ARG A 59 -8.55 0.50 -25.31
CA ARG A 59 -9.58 1.22 -24.55
C ARG A 59 -10.90 0.47 -24.62
N PRO A 60 -11.73 0.51 -23.57
CA PRO A 60 -13.04 -0.15 -23.59
C PRO A 60 -14.10 0.62 -24.39
N GLY A 61 -13.82 1.84 -24.80
CA GLY A 61 -14.72 2.72 -25.58
C GLY A 61 -13.96 3.65 -26.49
N ALA A 62 -14.67 4.40 -27.31
CA ALA A 62 -14.11 5.31 -28.30
C ALA A 62 -13.65 6.66 -27.73
N GLN A 63 -14.02 6.98 -26.49
CA GLN A 63 -13.74 8.26 -25.87
C GLN A 63 -12.23 8.38 -25.56
N PRO A 64 -11.53 9.41 -26.04
CA PRO A 64 -10.09 9.57 -25.87
C PRO A 64 -9.67 9.81 -24.42
N GLU A 65 -10.58 10.28 -23.56
CA GLU A 65 -10.39 10.51 -22.12
C GLU A 65 -10.29 9.20 -21.33
N VAL A 66 -10.84 8.10 -21.87
CA VAL A 66 -10.76 6.79 -21.22
C VAL A 66 -9.34 6.27 -21.37
N ARG A 67 -8.72 5.92 -20.24
CA ARG A 67 -7.35 5.37 -20.22
C ARG A 67 -7.24 4.08 -21.03
N THR A 68 -6.09 3.85 -21.65
CA THR A 68 -5.74 2.50 -22.13
C THR A 68 -5.46 1.58 -20.93
N PHE A 69 -5.39 0.26 -21.16
CA PHE A 69 -5.03 -0.69 -20.11
C PHE A 69 -3.66 -0.36 -19.50
N GLY A 70 -2.65 -0.09 -20.32
CA GLY A 70 -1.33 0.32 -19.85
C GLY A 70 -1.38 1.61 -19.03
N GLN A 71 -2.16 2.60 -19.47
CA GLN A 71 -2.37 3.82 -18.70
C GLN A 71 -3.02 3.56 -17.33
N GLN A 72 -3.94 2.58 -17.19
CA GLN A 72 -4.47 2.18 -15.88
C GLN A 72 -3.36 1.61 -14.99
N VAL A 73 -2.46 0.78 -15.53
CA VAL A 73 -1.31 0.23 -14.79
C VAL A 73 -0.37 1.35 -14.33
N GLY A 74 -0.02 2.26 -15.22
CA GLY A 74 0.81 3.43 -14.91
C GLY A 74 0.18 4.36 -13.88
N HIS A 75 -1.15 4.51 -13.93
CA HIS A 75 -1.92 5.30 -12.98
C HIS A 75 -1.84 4.72 -11.56
N VAL A 76 -2.01 3.40 -11.41
CA VAL A 76 -1.80 2.73 -10.12
C VAL A 76 -0.39 3.00 -9.60
N ALA A 77 0.64 2.88 -10.43
CA ALA A 77 2.02 3.12 -10.02
C ALA A 77 2.25 4.58 -9.58
N ASN A 78 1.76 5.58 -10.32
CA ASN A 78 1.84 7.00 -9.97
C ASN A 78 1.25 7.27 -8.58
N TYR A 79 0.05 6.77 -8.31
CA TYR A 79 -0.65 7.06 -7.06
C TYR A 79 -0.13 6.25 -5.88
N ASN A 80 0.43 5.05 -6.10
CA ASN A 80 1.15 4.35 -5.03
C ASN A 80 2.37 5.15 -4.57
N PHE A 81 3.21 5.65 -5.50
CA PHE A 81 4.31 6.54 -5.12
C PHE A 81 3.84 7.79 -4.40
N LEU A 82 2.78 8.44 -4.89
CA LEU A 82 2.25 9.67 -4.32
C LEU A 82 1.78 9.48 -2.87
N TRP A 83 0.86 8.56 -2.63
CA TRP A 83 0.27 8.43 -1.29
C TRP A 83 1.21 7.78 -0.28
N CYS A 84 2.03 6.81 -0.73
CA CYS A 84 3.00 6.19 0.17
C CYS A 84 4.10 7.17 0.59
N SER A 85 4.58 8.05 -0.31
CA SER A 85 5.53 9.10 0.05
C SER A 85 4.91 10.14 1.00
N GLN A 86 3.67 10.55 0.73
CA GLN A 86 2.94 11.43 1.64
C GLN A 86 2.77 10.80 3.02
N ALA A 87 2.38 9.51 3.10
CA ALA A 87 2.25 8.81 4.37
C ALA A 87 3.57 8.68 5.13
N LYS A 88 4.71 8.61 4.43
CA LYS A 88 6.06 8.67 5.03
C LYS A 88 6.44 10.09 5.47
N GLY A 89 5.81 11.12 4.94
CA GLY A 89 6.24 12.51 5.09
C GLY A 89 7.48 12.84 4.24
N GLU A 90 7.66 12.13 3.12
CA GLU A 90 8.80 12.30 2.22
C GLU A 90 8.36 12.91 0.88
N LYS A 91 9.32 13.46 0.15
CA LYS A 91 9.08 13.88 -1.24
C LYS A 91 8.80 12.64 -2.10
N ASN A 92 7.84 12.77 -3.04
CA ASN A 92 7.57 11.71 -4.00
C ASN A 92 8.85 11.34 -4.78
N PRO A 93 9.33 10.09 -4.69
CA PRO A 93 10.53 9.65 -5.42
C PRO A 93 10.31 9.55 -6.93
N ASN A 94 9.04 9.43 -7.37
CA ASN A 94 8.69 9.41 -8.78
C ASN A 94 8.32 10.80 -9.28
N THR A 95 9.05 11.29 -10.29
CA THR A 95 8.78 12.58 -10.95
C THR A 95 8.25 12.41 -12.38
N ALA A 96 8.20 11.17 -12.86
CA ALA A 96 7.71 10.86 -14.21
C ALA A 96 6.20 10.60 -14.21
N ASN A 97 5.56 10.89 -15.36
CA ASN A 97 4.19 10.42 -15.57
C ASN A 97 4.24 9.00 -16.16
N LEU A 98 4.03 8.00 -15.29
CA LEU A 98 4.10 6.59 -15.66
C LEU A 98 2.94 6.12 -16.57
N GLU A 99 1.91 6.94 -16.77
CA GLU A 99 0.86 6.68 -17.77
C GLU A 99 1.36 6.86 -19.22
N LYS A 100 2.57 7.42 -19.40
CA LYS A 100 3.18 7.67 -20.73
C LYS A 100 4.19 6.60 -21.16
N LEU A 101 4.32 5.52 -20.40
CA LEU A 101 5.17 4.39 -20.77
C LEU A 101 4.65 3.70 -22.05
N GLY A 102 5.53 3.04 -22.79
CA GLY A 102 5.21 2.50 -24.11
C GLY A 102 4.99 0.99 -24.16
N THR A 103 5.63 0.22 -23.28
CA THR A 103 5.62 -1.24 -23.35
C THR A 103 5.06 -1.86 -22.08
N LYS A 104 4.49 -3.06 -22.21
CA LYS A 104 4.04 -3.87 -21.07
C LYS A 104 5.14 -4.05 -20.02
N ALA A 105 6.37 -4.33 -20.47
CA ALA A 105 7.51 -4.54 -19.58
C ALA A 105 7.81 -3.30 -18.72
N GLU A 106 7.78 -2.10 -19.33
CA GLU A 106 7.97 -0.84 -18.59
C GLU A 106 6.85 -0.59 -17.58
N PHE A 107 5.59 -0.80 -17.98
CA PHE A 107 4.45 -0.68 -17.07
C PHE A 107 4.54 -1.64 -15.89
N ILE A 108 4.87 -2.92 -16.13
CA ILE A 108 5.02 -3.92 -15.07
C ILE A 108 6.19 -3.57 -14.15
N LYS A 109 7.32 -3.11 -14.70
CA LYS A 109 8.45 -2.67 -13.90
C LYS A 109 8.06 -1.50 -12.99
N ALA A 110 7.46 -0.45 -13.56
CA ALA A 110 7.02 0.73 -12.80
C ALA A 110 6.02 0.37 -11.69
N LEU A 111 5.08 -0.54 -11.98
CA LEU A 111 4.12 -1.03 -11.01
C LEU A 111 4.78 -1.80 -9.86
N ASN A 112 5.76 -2.67 -10.17
CA ASN A 112 6.52 -3.40 -9.15
C ASN A 112 7.35 -2.45 -8.27
N ASP A 113 8.03 -1.46 -8.87
CA ASP A 113 8.81 -0.47 -8.14
C ASP A 113 7.94 0.35 -7.18
N ALA A 114 6.75 0.78 -7.65
CA ALA A 114 5.79 1.53 -6.83
C ALA A 114 5.25 0.69 -5.66
N PHE A 115 4.91 -0.57 -5.89
CA PHE A 115 4.49 -1.46 -4.83
C PHE A 115 5.62 -1.79 -3.85
N ALA A 116 6.84 -2.03 -4.33
CA ALA A 116 7.99 -2.25 -3.45
C ALA A 116 8.26 -1.06 -2.52
N TYR A 117 8.09 0.18 -3.03
CA TYR A 117 8.17 1.38 -2.21
C TYR A 117 7.08 1.43 -1.14
N CYS A 118 5.83 1.12 -1.50
CA CYS A 118 4.70 1.07 -0.58
C CYS A 118 4.82 -0.05 0.45
N ASP A 119 5.37 -1.20 0.09
CA ASP A 119 5.50 -2.37 0.98
C ASP A 119 6.18 -1.97 2.30
N GLY A 120 7.27 -1.20 2.24
CA GLY A 120 7.97 -0.71 3.43
C GLY A 120 7.11 0.23 4.29
N VAL A 121 6.23 1.02 3.66
CA VAL A 121 5.32 1.94 4.38
C VAL A 121 4.24 1.17 5.13
N TYR A 122 3.60 0.21 4.46
CA TYR A 122 2.57 -0.63 5.09
C TYR A 122 3.14 -1.55 6.16
N GLN A 123 4.37 -2.08 5.97
CA GLN A 123 5.02 -2.95 6.96
C GLN A 123 5.38 -2.20 8.25
N GLY A 124 5.80 -0.94 8.15
CA GLY A 124 6.13 -0.09 9.30
C GLY A 124 4.92 0.56 9.99
N LEU A 125 3.69 0.36 9.48
CA LEU A 125 2.50 0.98 10.02
C LEU A 125 2.06 0.28 11.32
N THR A 126 1.81 1.09 12.35
CA THR A 126 1.13 0.70 13.60
C THR A 126 -0.14 1.53 13.78
N ASP A 127 -1.05 1.11 14.66
CA ASP A 127 -2.25 1.90 14.96
C ASP A 127 -1.88 3.26 15.54
N ARG A 128 -0.83 3.31 16.37
CA ARG A 128 -0.28 4.55 16.91
C ARG A 128 0.25 5.47 15.81
N SER A 129 1.19 5.00 14.98
CA SER A 129 1.75 5.81 13.90
C SER A 129 0.70 6.17 12.84
N GLY A 130 -0.29 5.31 12.63
CA GLY A 130 -1.40 5.54 11.72
C GLY A 130 -2.31 6.69 12.12
N SER A 131 -2.43 6.98 13.42
CA SER A 131 -3.20 8.11 13.96
C SER A 131 -2.44 9.44 13.96
N GLU A 132 -1.17 9.45 13.54
CA GLU A 132 -0.42 10.69 13.39
C GLU A 132 -0.96 11.54 12.24
N VAL A 133 -1.03 12.85 12.50
CA VAL A 133 -1.42 13.83 11.48
C VAL A 133 -0.19 14.22 10.66
N ILE A 134 -0.30 14.10 9.34
CA ILE A 134 0.74 14.48 8.38
C ILE A 134 0.31 15.79 7.70
N ASP A 135 1.19 16.78 7.75
CA ASP A 135 1.04 18.02 6.99
C ASP A 135 1.64 17.82 5.59
N ILE A 136 0.82 18.03 4.56
CA ILE A 136 1.18 17.83 3.18
C ILE A 136 1.13 19.14 2.44
N THR A 137 2.25 19.51 1.81
CA THR A 137 2.29 20.61 0.84
C THR A 137 2.11 20.03 -0.56
N GLN A 138 0.99 20.32 -1.19
CA GLN A 138 0.73 19.90 -2.58
C GLN A 138 1.59 20.71 -3.56
N GLU A 139 1.77 20.24 -4.78
CA GLU A 139 2.51 20.94 -5.83
C GLU A 139 1.94 22.36 -6.10
N SER A 140 0.64 22.53 -5.93
CA SER A 140 -0.03 23.83 -6.00
C SER A 140 0.30 24.79 -4.85
N GLY A 141 1.11 24.37 -3.87
CA GLY A 141 1.38 25.09 -2.62
C GLY A 141 0.28 24.98 -1.56
N ARG A 142 -0.83 24.29 -1.84
CA ARG A 142 -1.91 24.10 -0.87
C ARG A 142 -1.47 23.18 0.26
N GLN A 143 -1.70 23.61 1.48
CA GLN A 143 -1.48 22.80 2.68
C GLN A 143 -2.73 21.96 2.99
N THR A 144 -2.53 20.69 3.27
CA THR A 144 -3.58 19.77 3.75
C THR A 144 -3.06 18.95 4.91
N ARG A 145 -3.96 18.54 5.81
CA ARG A 145 -3.65 17.69 6.96
C ARG A 145 -4.42 16.38 6.83
N ASN A 146 -3.73 15.28 6.93
CA ASN A 146 -4.30 13.95 6.80
C ASN A 146 -3.76 13.02 7.88
N LEU A 147 -4.55 12.03 8.29
CA LEU A 147 -4.05 10.93 9.09
C LEU A 147 -3.15 10.04 8.20
N ARG A 148 -2.03 9.58 8.71
CA ARG A 148 -1.14 8.64 7.99
C ARG A 148 -1.92 7.40 7.51
N MET A 149 -2.70 6.78 8.38
CA MET A 149 -3.55 5.63 8.02
C MET A 149 -4.62 6.02 7.00
N GLY A 150 -5.14 7.25 7.06
CA GLY A 150 -6.09 7.78 6.09
C GLY A 150 -5.51 7.82 4.67
N LEU A 151 -4.26 8.29 4.50
CA LEU A 151 -3.56 8.28 3.21
C LEU A 151 -3.38 6.88 2.65
N LEU A 152 -3.00 5.91 3.50
CA LEU A 152 -2.84 4.53 3.10
C LEU A 152 -4.18 3.85 2.79
N THR A 153 -5.25 4.24 3.49
CA THR A 153 -6.61 3.79 3.18
C THR A 153 -7.08 4.33 1.83
N LEU A 154 -6.79 5.60 1.53
CA LEU A 154 -7.07 6.18 0.21
C LEU A 154 -6.29 5.46 -0.90
N ASN A 155 -5.00 5.15 -0.67
CA ASN A 155 -4.20 4.36 -1.61
C ASN A 155 -4.84 2.98 -1.86
N TYR A 156 -5.21 2.26 -0.81
CA TYR A 156 -5.87 0.97 -0.92
C TYR A 156 -7.22 1.06 -1.65
N ALA A 157 -8.05 2.05 -1.32
CA ALA A 157 -9.36 2.26 -1.94
C ALA A 157 -9.24 2.57 -3.44
N HIS A 158 -8.33 3.47 -3.81
CA HIS A 158 -8.06 3.82 -5.21
C HIS A 158 -7.51 2.61 -6.00
N ASN A 159 -6.61 1.83 -5.42
CA ASN A 159 -6.12 0.61 -6.05
C ASN A 159 -7.27 -0.37 -6.35
N ASN A 160 -8.28 -0.49 -5.48
CA ASN A 160 -9.47 -1.30 -5.73
C ASN A 160 -10.36 -0.70 -6.83
N GLU A 161 -10.53 0.62 -6.86
CA GLU A 161 -11.28 1.34 -7.90
C GLU A 161 -10.66 1.08 -9.28
N ILE A 162 -9.34 1.24 -9.39
CA ILE A 162 -8.65 1.02 -10.67
C ILE A 162 -8.63 -0.47 -11.04
N TYR A 163 -8.48 -1.37 -10.08
CA TYR A 163 -8.64 -2.80 -10.34
C TYR A 163 -10.03 -3.13 -10.92
N GLY A 164 -11.10 -2.55 -10.35
CA GLY A 164 -12.46 -2.69 -10.89
C GLY A 164 -12.54 -2.25 -12.36
N SER A 165 -11.91 -1.14 -12.70
CA SER A 165 -11.79 -0.68 -14.10
C SER A 165 -11.02 -1.68 -14.96
N MET A 166 -9.83 -2.17 -14.51
CA MET A 166 -9.01 -3.14 -15.24
C MET A 166 -9.74 -4.47 -15.52
N VAL A 167 -10.67 -4.87 -14.65
CA VAL A 167 -11.52 -6.07 -14.84
C VAL A 167 -12.32 -5.99 -16.14
N VAL A 168 -12.83 -4.80 -16.51
CA VAL A 168 -13.58 -4.60 -17.75
C VAL A 168 -12.72 -4.95 -18.96
N TYR A 169 -11.48 -4.49 -19.00
CA TYR A 169 -10.54 -4.78 -20.09
C TYR A 169 -10.23 -6.27 -20.23
N LEU A 170 -10.01 -6.97 -19.10
CA LEU A 170 -9.81 -8.41 -19.10
C LEU A 170 -11.03 -9.14 -19.68
N ARG A 171 -12.25 -8.73 -19.27
CA ARG A 171 -13.50 -9.35 -19.75
C ARG A 171 -13.72 -9.13 -21.24
N ILE A 172 -13.41 -7.95 -21.78
CA ILE A 172 -13.46 -7.68 -23.23
C ILE A 172 -12.53 -8.63 -24.00
N LYS A 173 -11.38 -8.99 -23.40
CA LYS A 173 -10.43 -9.96 -23.98
C LYS A 173 -10.76 -11.43 -23.64
N ASN A 174 -11.94 -11.72 -23.07
CA ASN A 174 -12.36 -13.06 -22.61
C ASN A 174 -11.40 -13.68 -21.56
N LEU A 175 -10.68 -12.85 -20.82
CA LEU A 175 -9.81 -13.27 -19.73
C LEU A 175 -10.57 -13.27 -18.40
N VAL A 176 -10.38 -14.34 -17.59
CA VAL A 176 -10.94 -14.37 -16.23
C VAL A 176 -10.09 -13.50 -15.32
N PRO A 177 -10.67 -12.47 -14.66
CA PRO A 177 -9.93 -11.63 -13.71
C PRO A 177 -9.41 -12.47 -12.54
N PRO A 178 -8.21 -12.16 -11.98
CA PRO A 178 -7.60 -12.93 -10.90
C PRO A 178 -8.50 -13.12 -9.67
N ALA A 179 -9.28 -12.12 -9.27
CA ALA A 179 -10.22 -12.26 -8.16
C ALA A 179 -11.44 -13.16 -8.45
N SER A 180 -11.69 -13.48 -9.73
CA SER A 180 -12.77 -14.37 -10.18
C SER A 180 -12.29 -15.79 -10.50
N GLU A 181 -11.00 -16.07 -10.37
CA GLU A 181 -10.46 -17.42 -10.58
C GLU A 181 -10.91 -18.36 -9.45
N PRO A 182 -11.12 -19.67 -9.77
CA PRO A 182 -11.40 -20.65 -8.73
C PRO A 182 -10.29 -20.65 -7.67
N ARG A 183 -10.68 -20.66 -6.40
CA ARG A 183 -9.69 -20.81 -5.32
C ARG A 183 -9.12 -22.23 -5.38
N PRO A 184 -7.79 -22.41 -5.19
CA PRO A 184 -7.23 -23.73 -5.00
C PRO A 184 -7.99 -24.46 -3.89
N GLN A 185 -8.49 -25.66 -4.17
CA GLN A 185 -9.12 -26.47 -3.12
C GLN A 185 -8.05 -26.77 -2.07
N GLN A 186 -8.26 -26.30 -0.83
CA GLN A 186 -7.45 -26.76 0.29
C GLN A 186 -7.67 -28.27 0.40
N LYS A 187 -6.63 -29.05 0.10
CA LYS A 187 -6.65 -30.48 0.42
C LYS A 187 -6.83 -30.59 1.95
N LYS A 188 -7.96 -31.17 2.35
CA LYS A 188 -8.22 -31.54 3.75
C LYS A 188 -7.24 -32.59 4.21
#